data_e60086a0a1ead63096e82fcfc8eb8099
#
_entry.id   e60086a0a1ead63096e82fcfc8eb8099
#
_cell.length_a   1.000
_cell.length_b   1.000
_cell.length_c   1.000
_cell.angle_alpha   90.00
_cell.angle_beta   90.00
_cell.angle_gamma   90.00
#
_symmetry.space_group_name_H-M   'P 1'
#
loop_
_entity.id
_entity.type
_entity.pdbx_description
1 polymer ?
#
loop_
_entity_poly.entity_id
_entity_poly.type
_entity_poly.pdbx_seq_one_letter_code
_entity_poly.pdbx_strand_id
1 'polypeptide(L)'
;MKKILLGLAVLFSVQVSAQNLRTPAPSPKQTITQDFALSSIEINYSRPSMKGREIFGSLVPYGEKWRTGANGPTTIKFGQDVTVGGKAVKAGTYSIITAPGKSSWDVMLCTEGTSVFNFKDEKVVTTFKAEAMTMPFKVETFTIMIDNMTNNSCEIDLIWENTAAAFTVTADIDSEIMTQIDNVMNKDNKPYFAAASYYYENGKDVNKTLEWAKKAAEAQPDAYWVKHLLAKANAKAGKKADAIAAAKASMEAAKKAGNMDYVRLNENLLKTL
;
A
#
# COMPACT_ATOMS: atom_id res chain seq x y z
N MET A 1 8.13 -4.77 -91.44
CA MET A 1 7.72 -5.50 -90.17
C MET A 1 8.65 -5.11 -89.04
N LYS A 2 8.19 -4.19 -88.21
CA LYS A 2 9.00 -3.69 -87.07
C LYS A 2 8.70 -4.53 -85.83
N LYS A 3 9.69 -5.25 -85.29
CA LYS A 3 9.53 -5.99 -84.04
C LYS A 3 9.79 -5.05 -82.87
N ILE A 4 8.78 -4.80 -82.05
CA ILE A 4 8.89 -4.06 -80.80
C ILE A 4 9.29 -5.09 -79.69
N LEU A 5 10.49 -4.94 -79.15
CA LEU A 5 10.88 -5.65 -77.95
C LEU A 5 10.37 -4.89 -76.72
N LEU A 6 9.47 -5.50 -76.00
CA LEU A 6 8.93 -4.98 -74.72
C LEU A 6 9.85 -5.48 -73.59
N GLY A 7 10.73 -4.60 -73.07
CA GLY A 7 11.59 -4.91 -71.96
C GLY A 7 10.78 -4.85 -70.61
N LEU A 8 10.65 -5.98 -69.95
CA LEU A 8 10.03 -6.10 -68.62
C LEU A 8 11.03 -5.65 -67.56
N ALA A 9 10.91 -4.43 -67.04
CA ALA A 9 11.67 -3.96 -65.91
C ALA A 9 11.07 -4.52 -64.60
N VAL A 10 11.73 -5.53 -64.02
CA VAL A 10 11.39 -6.05 -62.69
C VAL A 10 11.95 -5.10 -61.64
N LEU A 11 11.09 -4.30 -61.04
CA LEU A 11 11.39 -3.47 -59.87
C LEU A 11 11.56 -4.39 -58.65
N PHE A 12 12.77 -4.69 -58.27
CA PHE A 12 13.06 -5.29 -56.97
C PHE A 12 12.89 -4.22 -55.86
N SER A 13 11.73 -4.23 -55.18
CA SER A 13 11.57 -3.47 -53.95
C SER A 13 12.33 -4.13 -52.83
N VAL A 14 13.54 -3.59 -52.52
CA VAL A 14 14.28 -3.96 -51.30
C VAL A 14 13.50 -3.43 -50.10
N GLN A 15 12.85 -4.32 -49.41
CA GLN A 15 12.29 -4.01 -48.09
C GLN A 15 13.44 -3.83 -47.10
N VAL A 16 13.81 -2.58 -46.84
CA VAL A 16 14.72 -2.25 -45.75
C VAL A 16 13.99 -2.49 -44.43
N SER A 17 14.15 -3.68 -43.88
CA SER A 17 13.74 -3.95 -42.50
C SER A 17 14.64 -3.11 -41.58
N ALA A 18 14.15 -2.01 -41.07
CA ALA A 18 14.84 -1.25 -40.03
C ALA A 18 15.02 -2.18 -38.83
N GLN A 19 16.26 -2.53 -38.52
CA GLN A 19 16.58 -3.32 -37.33
C GLN A 19 16.24 -2.49 -36.11
N ASN A 20 15.23 -2.93 -35.34
CA ASN A 20 14.81 -2.30 -34.09
C ASN A 20 15.92 -2.49 -33.04
N LEU A 21 16.76 -1.50 -32.85
CA LEU A 21 17.71 -1.47 -31.73
C LEU A 21 16.93 -1.33 -30.42
N ARG A 22 16.97 -2.33 -29.57
CA ARG A 22 16.36 -2.31 -28.25
C ARG A 22 17.31 -1.71 -27.24
N THR A 23 17.00 -0.52 -26.73
CA THR A 23 17.78 0.17 -25.68
C THR A 23 16.96 0.25 -24.39
N PRO A 24 17.62 0.34 -23.21
CA PRO A 24 16.93 0.60 -21.95
C PRO A 24 16.12 1.90 -22.00
N ALA A 25 14.92 1.89 -21.45
CA ALA A 25 14.07 3.09 -21.38
C ALA A 25 14.71 4.15 -20.46
N PRO A 26 14.80 5.42 -20.88
CA PRO A 26 15.35 6.51 -20.05
C PRO A 26 14.58 6.75 -18.73
N SER A 27 13.32 6.35 -18.69
CA SER A 27 12.45 6.39 -17.50
C SER A 27 11.73 5.03 -17.42
N PRO A 28 12.37 4.03 -16.80
CA PRO A 28 11.81 2.68 -16.74
C PRO A 28 10.50 2.65 -15.95
N LYS A 29 9.62 1.72 -16.31
CA LYS A 29 8.37 1.48 -15.58
C LYS A 29 8.65 0.70 -14.30
N GLN A 30 7.85 0.98 -13.28
CA GLN A 30 7.75 0.21 -12.05
C GLN A 30 6.27 -0.03 -11.73
N THR A 31 5.98 -1.24 -11.26
CA THR A 31 4.71 -1.58 -10.63
C THR A 31 4.99 -1.94 -9.17
N ILE A 32 4.23 -1.35 -8.25
CA ILE A 32 4.23 -1.67 -6.83
C ILE A 32 2.87 -2.28 -6.54
N THR A 33 2.85 -3.45 -5.92
CA THR A 33 1.63 -4.06 -5.39
C THR A 33 1.83 -4.28 -3.90
N GLN A 34 0.93 -3.73 -3.10
CA GLN A 34 0.95 -3.81 -1.64
C GLN A 34 -0.39 -4.34 -1.14
N ASP A 35 -0.36 -5.40 -0.32
CA ASP A 35 -1.55 -5.82 0.42
C ASP A 35 -1.95 -4.70 1.37
N PHE A 36 -3.22 -4.34 1.35
CA PHE A 36 -3.74 -3.24 2.13
C PHE A 36 -5.16 -3.56 2.60
N ALA A 37 -5.37 -3.47 3.91
CA ALA A 37 -6.66 -3.76 4.54
C ALA A 37 -7.16 -5.18 4.17
N LEU A 38 -8.31 -5.33 3.52
CA LEU A 38 -8.84 -6.61 3.06
C LEU A 38 -8.57 -6.86 1.55
N SER A 39 -7.74 -6.03 0.92
CA SER A 39 -7.46 -6.08 -0.51
C SER A 39 -6.02 -5.64 -0.82
N SER A 40 -5.81 -4.84 -1.87
CA SER A 40 -4.48 -4.35 -2.25
C SER A 40 -4.54 -2.96 -2.88
N ILE A 41 -3.38 -2.29 -2.88
CA ILE A 41 -3.10 -1.09 -3.67
C ILE A 41 -2.06 -1.47 -4.72
N GLU A 42 -2.32 -1.12 -6.00
CA GLU A 42 -1.33 -1.26 -7.07
C GLU A 42 -1.02 0.12 -7.66
N ILE A 43 0.26 0.45 -7.80
CA ILE A 43 0.72 1.70 -8.42
C ILE A 43 1.61 1.35 -9.60
N ASN A 44 1.29 1.92 -10.78
CA ASN A 44 2.07 1.73 -11.99
C ASN A 44 2.53 3.09 -12.54
N TYR A 45 3.83 3.28 -12.66
CA TYR A 45 4.41 4.56 -13.05
C TYR A 45 5.76 4.42 -13.75
N SER A 46 6.20 5.48 -14.45
CA SER A 46 7.54 5.57 -15.02
C SER A 46 8.41 6.48 -14.17
N ARG A 47 9.67 6.07 -13.96
CA ARG A 47 10.64 6.66 -13.04
C ARG A 47 11.68 7.51 -13.77
N PRO A 48 11.47 8.82 -13.96
CA PRO A 48 12.48 9.72 -14.49
C PRO A 48 13.58 9.96 -13.47
N SER A 49 14.82 10.15 -13.94
CA SER A 49 15.99 10.56 -13.15
C SER A 49 16.29 12.05 -13.36
N MET A 50 16.89 12.68 -12.36
CA MET A 50 17.28 14.10 -12.40
C MET A 50 18.30 14.38 -13.51
N LYS A 51 19.32 13.56 -13.62
CA LYS A 51 20.42 13.74 -14.58
C LYS A 51 21.02 15.14 -14.50
N GLY A 52 21.25 15.64 -13.28
CA GLY A 52 21.80 16.95 -12.99
C GLY A 52 20.86 18.15 -13.20
N ARG A 53 19.58 17.92 -13.51
CA ARG A 53 18.58 18.98 -13.67
C ARG A 53 17.99 19.39 -12.32
N GLU A 54 17.57 20.63 -12.21
CA GLU A 54 16.66 21.11 -11.19
C GLU A 54 15.24 20.66 -11.54
N ILE A 55 14.53 20.08 -10.58
CA ILE A 55 13.23 19.45 -10.84
C ILE A 55 12.10 20.43 -10.52
N PHE A 56 11.83 20.67 -9.23
CA PHE A 56 10.67 21.46 -8.82
C PHE A 56 10.95 22.96 -8.94
N GLY A 57 10.09 23.64 -9.67
CA GLY A 57 10.26 25.05 -10.04
C GLY A 57 10.98 25.27 -11.38
N SER A 58 11.54 24.18 -11.98
CA SER A 58 12.21 24.21 -13.29
C SER A 58 11.58 23.16 -14.22
N LEU A 59 12.06 21.90 -14.23
CA LEU A 59 11.50 20.83 -15.09
C LEU A 59 10.02 20.58 -14.82
N VAL A 60 9.62 20.67 -13.56
CA VAL A 60 8.24 20.60 -13.08
C VAL A 60 7.92 21.94 -12.42
N PRO A 61 7.33 22.91 -13.13
CA PRO A 61 7.00 24.21 -12.57
C PRO A 61 5.99 24.10 -11.43
N TYR A 62 6.13 24.99 -10.44
CA TYR A 62 5.16 25.03 -9.33
C TYR A 62 3.78 25.49 -9.82
N GLY A 63 2.72 24.83 -9.31
CA GLY A 63 1.33 25.11 -9.66
C GLY A 63 0.87 24.52 -10.99
N GLU A 64 1.78 24.00 -11.81
CA GLU A 64 1.43 23.38 -13.09
C GLU A 64 1.12 21.88 -12.95
N LYS A 65 0.17 21.41 -13.76
CA LYS A 65 -0.22 20.00 -13.76
C LYS A 65 0.91 19.11 -14.30
N TRP A 66 1.33 18.14 -13.50
CA TRP A 66 2.35 17.16 -13.83
C TRP A 66 1.75 15.75 -13.80
N ARG A 67 2.16 14.90 -14.77
CA ARG A 67 1.71 13.49 -14.88
C ARG A 67 2.22 12.57 -13.76
N THR A 68 2.85 13.11 -12.73
CA THR A 68 3.38 12.38 -11.56
C THR A 68 4.31 11.23 -11.96
N GLY A 69 5.25 11.54 -12.86
CA GLY A 69 6.17 10.59 -13.46
C GLY A 69 6.57 10.97 -14.88
N ALA A 70 6.74 9.97 -15.74
CA ALA A 70 7.14 10.17 -17.14
C ALA A 70 6.37 9.22 -18.08
N ASN A 71 6.49 9.46 -19.40
CA ASN A 71 5.87 8.68 -20.47
C ASN A 71 4.33 8.67 -20.36
N GLY A 72 3.72 7.54 -20.03
CA GLY A 72 2.26 7.41 -19.83
C GLY A 72 1.78 7.93 -18.48
N PRO A 73 0.47 7.91 -18.24
CA PRO A 73 -0.10 8.26 -16.95
C PRO A 73 0.42 7.36 -15.83
N THR A 74 0.67 7.94 -14.67
CA THR A 74 0.81 7.20 -13.42
C THR A 74 -0.58 6.77 -12.98
N THR A 75 -0.73 5.50 -12.61
CA THR A 75 -2.02 4.95 -12.17
C THR A 75 -1.92 4.37 -10.78
N ILE A 76 -3.03 4.48 -10.04
CA ILE A 76 -3.25 3.80 -8.77
C ILE A 76 -4.55 3.02 -8.86
N LYS A 77 -4.51 1.77 -8.40
CA LYS A 77 -5.67 0.90 -8.31
C LYS A 77 -5.94 0.57 -6.85
N PHE A 78 -7.16 0.82 -6.42
CA PHE A 78 -7.67 0.39 -5.12
C PHE A 78 -8.56 -0.83 -5.33
N GLY A 79 -8.26 -1.94 -4.67
CA GLY A 79 -9.05 -3.17 -4.78
C GLY A 79 -10.33 -3.16 -3.95
N GLN A 80 -10.52 -2.15 -3.09
CA GLN A 80 -11.71 -1.89 -2.28
C GLN A 80 -11.97 -0.39 -2.16
N ASP A 81 -13.14 -0.01 -1.63
CA ASP A 81 -13.45 1.39 -1.32
C ASP A 81 -12.49 1.93 -0.25
N VAL A 82 -12.00 3.15 -0.45
CA VAL A 82 -11.02 3.80 0.42
C VAL A 82 -11.37 5.26 0.67
N THR A 83 -10.72 5.85 1.65
CA THR A 83 -10.65 7.31 1.82
C THR A 83 -9.23 7.76 1.52
N VAL A 84 -9.06 8.67 0.58
CA VAL A 84 -7.76 9.21 0.14
C VAL A 84 -7.73 10.70 0.40
N GLY A 85 -6.74 11.18 1.15
CA GLY A 85 -6.67 12.61 1.51
C GLY A 85 -7.97 13.14 2.14
N GLY A 86 -8.68 12.31 2.92
CA GLY A 86 -9.96 12.64 3.54
C GLY A 86 -11.18 12.59 2.61
N LYS A 87 -11.05 12.08 1.37
CA LYS A 87 -12.13 11.97 0.38
C LYS A 87 -12.45 10.51 0.09
N ALA A 88 -13.74 10.17 0.07
CA ALA A 88 -14.19 8.81 -0.29
C ALA A 88 -13.92 8.53 -1.78
N VAL A 89 -13.30 7.39 -2.06
CA VAL A 89 -12.93 6.92 -3.40
C VAL A 89 -13.35 5.46 -3.54
N LYS A 90 -14.07 5.15 -4.60
CA LYS A 90 -14.52 3.78 -4.90
C LYS A 90 -13.36 2.88 -5.32
N ALA A 91 -13.54 1.57 -5.16
CA ALA A 91 -12.65 0.58 -5.77
C ALA A 91 -12.55 0.84 -7.29
N GLY A 92 -11.34 0.74 -7.84
CA GLY A 92 -11.10 1.03 -9.25
C GLY A 92 -9.69 1.53 -9.54
N THR A 93 -9.43 1.77 -10.82
CA THR A 93 -8.15 2.31 -11.30
C THR A 93 -8.30 3.80 -11.63
N TYR A 94 -7.35 4.59 -11.17
CA TYR A 94 -7.33 6.06 -11.34
C TYR A 94 -5.99 6.51 -11.89
N SER A 95 -6.00 7.51 -12.75
CA SER A 95 -4.79 8.25 -13.12
C SER A 95 -4.49 9.29 -12.05
N ILE A 96 -3.21 9.41 -11.66
CA ILE A 96 -2.72 10.44 -10.73
C ILE A 96 -2.14 11.59 -11.53
N ILE A 97 -2.66 12.80 -11.30
CA ILE A 97 -2.08 14.06 -11.77
C ILE A 97 -1.83 14.91 -10.54
N THR A 98 -0.66 15.54 -10.46
CA THR A 98 -0.33 16.44 -9.36
C THR A 98 0.00 17.83 -9.87
N ALA A 99 -0.24 18.84 -9.05
CA ALA A 99 0.29 20.18 -9.24
C ALA A 99 1.19 20.51 -8.04
N PRO A 100 2.51 20.33 -8.17
CA PRO A 100 3.45 20.55 -7.08
C PRO A 100 3.45 22.01 -6.62
N GLY A 101 3.42 22.23 -5.32
CA GLY A 101 3.67 23.49 -4.66
C GLY A 101 4.85 23.36 -3.70
N LYS A 102 5.31 24.48 -3.13
CA LYS A 102 6.48 24.47 -2.23
C LYS A 102 6.24 23.77 -0.90
N SER A 103 5.03 23.88 -0.34
CA SER A 103 4.65 23.32 0.96
C SER A 103 3.52 22.30 0.88
N SER A 104 2.79 22.26 -0.22
CA SER A 104 1.74 21.29 -0.47
C SER A 104 1.50 21.11 -1.96
N TRP A 105 1.10 19.90 -2.36
CA TRP A 105 0.74 19.57 -3.73
C TRP A 105 -0.77 19.36 -3.84
N ASP A 106 -1.36 19.83 -4.94
CA ASP A 106 -2.69 19.34 -5.32
C ASP A 106 -2.54 17.97 -5.97
N VAL A 107 -3.23 16.98 -5.43
CA VAL A 107 -3.30 15.63 -5.98
C VAL A 107 -4.69 15.40 -6.54
N MET A 108 -4.75 15.10 -7.82
CA MET A 108 -6.00 14.82 -8.54
C MET A 108 -6.04 13.34 -8.92
N LEU A 109 -7.01 12.61 -8.39
CA LEU A 109 -7.38 11.30 -8.93
C LEU A 109 -8.37 11.52 -10.06
N CYS A 110 -8.01 11.06 -11.24
CA CYS A 110 -8.80 11.19 -12.45
C CYS A 110 -9.26 9.82 -12.95
N THR A 111 -10.26 9.80 -13.82
CA THR A 111 -10.65 8.57 -14.52
C THR A 111 -9.44 7.97 -15.23
N GLU A 112 -9.39 6.64 -15.31
CA GLU A 112 -8.28 5.90 -15.93
C GLU A 112 -7.97 6.38 -17.35
N GLY A 113 -6.69 6.44 -17.70
CA GLY A 113 -6.21 6.94 -19.00
C GLY A 113 -6.16 8.46 -19.13
N THR A 114 -6.51 9.21 -18.09
CA THR A 114 -6.33 10.67 -18.08
C THR A 114 -4.85 11.01 -17.95
N SER A 115 -4.40 11.94 -18.80
CA SER A 115 -3.04 12.50 -18.79
C SER A 115 -3.10 14.02 -18.82
N VAL A 116 -1.99 14.69 -18.61
CA VAL A 116 -1.92 16.16 -18.75
C VAL A 116 -2.27 16.65 -20.16
N PHE A 117 -2.14 15.82 -21.19
CA PHE A 117 -2.45 16.17 -22.58
C PHE A 117 -3.94 16.07 -22.94
N ASN A 118 -4.71 15.26 -22.20
CA ASN A 118 -6.15 15.08 -22.40
C ASN A 118 -6.96 15.41 -21.16
N PHE A 119 -6.34 16.19 -20.24
CA PHE A 119 -6.95 16.61 -18.99
C PHE A 119 -8.20 17.46 -19.27
N LYS A 120 -9.26 17.19 -18.52
CA LYS A 120 -10.47 17.97 -18.44
C LYS A 120 -11.01 17.86 -17.03
N ASP A 121 -11.61 18.93 -16.51
CA ASP A 121 -12.12 18.96 -15.14
C ASP A 121 -13.18 17.88 -14.87
N GLU A 122 -14.00 17.54 -15.87
CA GLU A 122 -14.99 16.47 -15.79
C GLU A 122 -14.41 15.06 -15.57
N LYS A 123 -13.12 14.87 -15.83
CA LYS A 123 -12.41 13.62 -15.57
C LYS A 123 -11.86 13.50 -14.15
N VAL A 124 -11.89 14.59 -13.38
CA VAL A 124 -11.41 14.60 -11.99
C VAL A 124 -12.45 13.94 -11.10
N VAL A 125 -12.08 12.84 -10.47
CA VAL A 125 -12.92 12.11 -9.51
C VAL A 125 -12.84 12.79 -8.15
N THR A 126 -11.63 13.17 -7.72
CA THR A 126 -11.43 13.91 -6.48
C THR A 126 -10.10 14.65 -6.49
N THR A 127 -10.03 15.72 -5.71
CA THR A 127 -8.80 16.51 -5.46
C THR A 127 -8.60 16.68 -3.96
N PHE A 128 -7.36 16.54 -3.51
CA PHE A 128 -6.96 16.76 -2.13
C PHE A 128 -5.54 17.33 -2.06
N LYS A 129 -5.12 17.78 -0.88
CA LYS A 129 -3.76 18.26 -0.64
C LYS A 129 -2.88 17.14 -0.10
N ALA A 130 -1.66 17.04 -0.63
CA ALA A 130 -0.56 16.28 -0.04
C ALA A 130 0.42 17.29 0.58
N GLU A 131 0.79 17.07 1.82
CA GLU A 131 1.80 17.92 2.47
C GLU A 131 3.16 17.64 1.84
N ALA A 132 3.91 18.72 1.55
CA ALA A 132 5.23 18.61 0.96
C ALA A 132 6.30 19.10 1.94
N MET A 133 7.38 18.33 2.03
CA MET A 133 8.53 18.65 2.87
C MET A 133 9.83 18.61 2.06
N THR A 134 10.80 19.42 2.50
CA THR A 134 12.17 19.37 1.99
C THR A 134 12.98 18.32 2.76
N MET A 135 13.56 17.38 2.04
CA MET A 135 14.46 16.39 2.62
C MET A 135 15.91 16.89 2.68
N PRO A 136 16.72 16.42 3.64
CA PRO A 136 18.13 16.83 3.77
C PRO A 136 19.05 16.17 2.72
N PHE A 137 18.53 15.29 1.87
CA PHE A 137 19.25 14.60 0.80
C PHE A 137 18.47 14.62 -0.50
N LYS A 138 19.15 14.36 -1.61
CA LYS A 138 18.52 14.29 -2.95
C LYS A 138 18.29 12.85 -3.38
N VAL A 139 17.10 12.59 -3.93
CA VAL A 139 16.71 11.32 -4.56
C VAL A 139 16.79 11.50 -6.07
N GLU A 140 17.75 10.83 -6.71
CA GLU A 140 18.06 10.96 -8.14
C GLU A 140 16.87 10.55 -9.03
N THR A 141 16.20 9.47 -8.71
CA THR A 141 15.14 8.88 -9.52
C THR A 141 13.79 9.04 -8.83
N PHE A 142 12.80 9.58 -9.52
CA PHE A 142 11.44 9.69 -8.98
C PHE A 142 10.95 8.36 -8.41
N THR A 143 10.50 8.39 -7.18
CA THR A 143 10.11 7.19 -6.42
C THR A 143 8.74 7.42 -5.79
N ILE A 144 7.85 6.42 -5.93
CA ILE A 144 6.62 6.34 -5.15
C ILE A 144 6.83 5.21 -4.13
N MET A 145 6.49 5.46 -2.88
CA MET A 145 6.54 4.47 -1.78
C MET A 145 5.16 4.34 -1.15
N ILE A 146 4.92 3.17 -0.55
CA ILE A 146 3.78 2.93 0.35
C ILE A 146 4.39 2.56 1.69
N ASP A 147 4.13 3.39 2.70
CA ASP A 147 4.76 3.28 4.02
C ASP A 147 3.73 3.56 5.14
N ASN A 148 4.20 3.61 6.40
CA ASN A 148 3.36 3.87 7.58
C ASN A 148 2.13 2.96 7.66
N MET A 149 2.32 1.66 7.33
CA MET A 149 1.27 0.66 7.24
C MET A 149 0.67 0.33 8.61
N THR A 150 -0.65 0.38 8.68
CA THR A 150 -1.46 -0.18 9.77
C THR A 150 -2.46 -1.20 9.22
N ASN A 151 -3.36 -1.71 10.05
CA ASN A 151 -4.39 -2.65 9.59
C ASN A 151 -5.35 -2.04 8.55
N ASN A 152 -5.54 -0.72 8.56
CA ASN A 152 -6.52 -0.04 7.73
C ASN A 152 -6.06 1.32 7.19
N SER A 153 -4.78 1.66 7.33
CA SER A 153 -4.20 2.89 6.79
C SER A 153 -2.79 2.67 6.26
N CYS A 154 -2.41 3.47 5.29
CA CYS A 154 -1.04 3.62 4.82
C CYS A 154 -0.82 5.05 4.33
N GLU A 155 0.44 5.38 4.07
CA GLU A 155 0.84 6.63 3.46
C GLU A 155 1.45 6.37 2.10
N ILE A 156 1.16 7.22 1.14
CA ILE A 156 1.76 7.19 -0.20
C ILE A 156 2.65 8.41 -0.34
N ASP A 157 3.94 8.15 -0.53
CA ASP A 157 4.98 9.15 -0.68
C ASP A 157 5.38 9.32 -2.13
N LEU A 158 5.44 10.55 -2.59
CA LEU A 158 5.93 10.98 -3.91
C LEU A 158 7.25 11.70 -3.70
N ILE A 159 8.37 11.06 -4.07
CA ILE A 159 9.71 11.51 -3.68
C ILE A 159 10.56 11.76 -4.92
N TRP A 160 11.10 12.98 -5.06
CA TRP A 160 12.05 13.29 -6.09
C TRP A 160 12.90 14.51 -5.70
N GLU A 161 14.15 14.54 -6.16
CA GLU A 161 15.11 15.57 -5.76
C GLU A 161 15.22 15.64 -4.23
N ASN A 162 15.00 16.78 -3.62
CA ASN A 162 14.95 16.97 -2.17
C ASN A 162 13.52 17.22 -1.64
N THR A 163 12.51 16.79 -2.37
CA THR A 163 11.10 16.98 -2.02
C THR A 163 10.39 15.64 -1.86
N ALA A 164 9.66 15.49 -0.76
CA ALA A 164 8.69 14.44 -0.55
C ALA A 164 7.31 15.05 -0.35
N ALA A 165 6.30 14.53 -1.03
CA ALA A 165 4.90 14.89 -0.81
C ALA A 165 4.12 13.62 -0.44
N ALA A 166 3.36 13.67 0.66
CA ALA A 166 2.73 12.50 1.24
C ALA A 166 1.22 12.69 1.40
N PHE A 167 0.47 11.60 1.26
CA PHE A 167 -0.95 11.57 1.54
C PHE A 167 -1.40 10.22 2.07
N THR A 168 -2.37 10.25 2.98
CA THR A 168 -2.89 9.06 3.66
C THR A 168 -4.01 8.41 2.85
N VAL A 169 -3.99 7.07 2.84
CA VAL A 169 -5.07 6.21 2.37
C VAL A 169 -5.59 5.41 3.56
N THR A 170 -6.91 5.40 3.77
CA THR A 170 -7.55 4.59 4.80
C THR A 170 -8.69 3.76 4.21
N ALA A 171 -8.98 2.62 4.83
CA ALA A 171 -10.13 1.78 4.49
C ALA A 171 -10.99 1.55 5.74
N ASP A 172 -12.30 1.64 5.58
CA ASP A 172 -13.24 1.21 6.62
C ASP A 172 -13.50 -0.29 6.45
N ILE A 173 -12.88 -1.08 7.31
CA ILE A 173 -12.96 -2.55 7.28
C ILE A 173 -13.69 -3.11 8.51
N ASP A 174 -13.99 -2.26 9.51
CA ASP A 174 -14.51 -2.73 10.79
C ASP A 174 -15.87 -3.42 10.62
N SER A 175 -16.80 -2.80 9.91
CA SER A 175 -18.13 -3.36 9.67
C SER A 175 -18.08 -4.71 8.93
N GLU A 176 -17.18 -4.84 7.96
CA GLU A 176 -17.02 -6.08 7.21
C GLU A 176 -16.43 -7.18 8.08
N ILE A 177 -15.37 -6.89 8.83
CA ILE A 177 -14.74 -7.85 9.73
C ILE A 177 -15.70 -8.26 10.86
N MET A 178 -16.45 -7.32 11.43
CA MET A 178 -17.46 -7.63 12.45
C MET A 178 -18.54 -8.57 11.91
N THR A 179 -19.01 -8.32 10.69
CA THR A 179 -19.96 -9.21 10.02
C THR A 179 -19.38 -10.61 9.78
N GLN A 180 -18.11 -10.68 9.35
CA GLN A 180 -17.42 -11.95 9.18
C GLN A 180 -17.28 -12.69 10.51
N ILE A 181 -16.89 -12.01 11.59
CA ILE A 181 -16.77 -12.59 12.93
C ILE A 181 -18.12 -13.15 13.39
N ASP A 182 -19.20 -12.38 13.29
CA ASP A 182 -20.55 -12.84 13.68
C ASP A 182 -20.96 -14.09 12.89
N ASN A 183 -20.69 -14.12 11.59
CA ASN A 183 -21.00 -15.27 10.73
C ASN A 183 -20.22 -16.53 11.09
N VAL A 184 -18.91 -16.42 11.37
CA VAL A 184 -18.08 -17.59 11.67
C VAL A 184 -18.19 -18.05 13.12
N MET A 185 -18.48 -17.12 14.06
CA MET A 185 -18.66 -17.45 15.46
C MET A 185 -19.97 -18.19 15.75
N ASN A 186 -20.89 -18.25 14.79
CA ASN A 186 -22.12 -19.04 14.84
C ASN A 186 -21.99 -20.44 14.22
N LYS A 187 -20.77 -20.83 13.73
CA LYS A 187 -20.46 -22.13 13.13
C LYS A 187 -19.67 -23.02 14.09
N ASP A 188 -19.51 -24.32 13.74
CA ASP A 188 -18.85 -25.29 14.61
C ASP A 188 -17.35 -25.01 14.81
N ASN A 189 -16.61 -24.67 13.77
CA ASN A 189 -15.16 -24.39 13.85
C ASN A 189 -14.89 -22.89 14.07
N LYS A 190 -15.11 -22.45 15.29
CA LYS A 190 -14.97 -21.02 15.64
C LYS A 190 -13.50 -20.58 15.66
N PRO A 191 -13.09 -19.54 14.89
CA PRO A 191 -11.73 -19.05 14.85
C PRO A 191 -11.43 -18.13 16.04
N TYR A 192 -11.50 -18.67 17.26
CA TYR A 192 -11.37 -17.91 18.50
C TYR A 192 -10.11 -17.05 18.56
N PHE A 193 -8.96 -17.55 18.09
CA PHE A 193 -7.72 -16.78 18.11
C PHE A 193 -7.81 -15.53 17.21
N ALA A 194 -8.26 -15.68 15.96
CA ALA A 194 -8.36 -14.56 15.03
C ALA A 194 -9.37 -13.51 15.51
N ALA A 195 -10.54 -13.97 16.01
CA ALA A 195 -11.57 -13.08 16.55
C ALA A 195 -11.07 -12.34 17.81
N ALA A 196 -10.41 -13.03 18.74
CA ALA A 196 -9.83 -12.41 19.93
C ALA A 196 -8.72 -11.42 19.59
N SER A 197 -7.85 -11.74 18.62
CA SER A 197 -6.80 -10.82 18.14
C SER A 197 -7.39 -9.54 17.59
N TYR A 198 -8.36 -9.65 16.70
CA TYR A 198 -9.03 -8.47 16.11
C TYR A 198 -9.69 -7.59 17.19
N TYR A 199 -10.42 -8.21 18.12
CA TYR A 199 -11.05 -7.48 19.25
C TYR A 199 -10.01 -6.79 20.13
N TYR A 200 -8.92 -7.47 20.44
CA TYR A 200 -7.84 -6.89 21.25
C TYR A 200 -7.20 -5.67 20.58
N GLU A 201 -6.80 -5.81 19.32
CA GLU A 201 -6.05 -4.80 18.56
C GLU A 201 -6.92 -3.55 18.27
N ASN A 202 -8.23 -3.76 18.03
CA ASN A 202 -9.15 -2.68 17.71
C ASN A 202 -9.95 -2.17 18.92
N GLY A 203 -9.53 -2.50 20.15
CA GLY A 203 -10.12 -1.95 21.37
C GLY A 203 -11.58 -2.31 21.59
N LYS A 204 -12.03 -3.46 21.03
CA LYS A 204 -13.40 -3.96 21.18
C LYS A 204 -13.66 -4.49 22.60
N ASP A 205 -14.83 -5.10 22.82
CA ASP A 205 -15.25 -5.62 24.12
C ASP A 205 -14.17 -6.51 24.77
N VAL A 206 -13.67 -6.07 25.92
CA VAL A 206 -12.57 -6.74 26.64
C VAL A 206 -13.01 -8.10 27.20
N ASN A 207 -14.29 -8.27 27.57
CA ASN A 207 -14.80 -9.52 28.13
C ASN A 207 -14.90 -10.59 27.05
N LYS A 208 -15.42 -10.23 25.86
CA LYS A 208 -15.42 -11.11 24.68
C LYS A 208 -14.01 -11.44 24.23
N THR A 209 -13.11 -10.45 24.20
CA THR A 209 -11.68 -10.67 23.90
C THR A 209 -11.09 -11.73 24.82
N LEU A 210 -11.30 -11.60 26.13
CA LEU A 210 -10.78 -12.53 27.12
C LEU A 210 -11.42 -13.92 27.00
N GLU A 211 -12.74 -13.99 26.84
CA GLU A 211 -13.46 -15.25 26.63
C GLU A 211 -12.90 -16.04 25.44
N TRP A 212 -12.75 -15.37 24.30
CA TRP A 212 -12.26 -16.04 23.09
C TRP A 212 -10.77 -16.34 23.16
N ALA A 213 -9.97 -15.51 23.80
CA ALA A 213 -8.56 -15.82 24.04
C ALA A 213 -8.37 -17.05 24.93
N LYS A 214 -9.21 -17.26 25.95
CA LYS A 214 -9.23 -18.48 26.76
C LYS A 214 -9.59 -19.71 25.93
N LYS A 215 -10.69 -19.65 25.16
CA LYS A 215 -11.10 -20.76 24.27
C LYS A 215 -10.05 -21.08 23.22
N ALA A 216 -9.38 -20.07 22.68
CA ALA A 216 -8.25 -20.28 21.77
C ALA A 216 -7.08 -21.01 22.45
N ALA A 217 -6.74 -20.65 23.69
CA ALA A 217 -5.66 -21.27 24.45
C ALA A 217 -6.00 -22.72 24.86
N GLU A 218 -7.25 -23.01 25.16
CA GLU A 218 -7.76 -24.37 25.40
C GLU A 218 -7.65 -25.24 24.14
N ALA A 219 -8.04 -24.68 22.99
CA ALA A 219 -7.99 -25.39 21.70
C ALA A 219 -6.56 -25.59 21.17
N GLN A 220 -5.62 -24.74 21.56
CA GLN A 220 -4.22 -24.75 21.10
C GLN A 220 -3.24 -24.66 22.28
N PRO A 221 -3.15 -25.73 23.11
CA PRO A 221 -2.40 -25.67 24.37
C PRO A 221 -0.89 -25.50 24.23
N ASP A 222 -0.30 -25.80 23.08
CA ASP A 222 1.13 -25.63 22.81
C ASP A 222 1.47 -24.32 22.08
N ALA A 223 0.46 -23.53 21.66
CA ALA A 223 0.64 -22.31 20.90
C ALA A 223 1.07 -21.15 21.79
N TYR A 224 2.36 -20.83 21.79
CA TYR A 224 2.92 -19.72 22.59
C TYR A 224 2.33 -18.36 22.20
N TRP A 225 2.02 -18.14 20.91
CA TRP A 225 1.40 -16.90 20.42
C TRP A 225 -0.02 -16.71 20.95
N VAL A 226 -0.78 -17.80 21.08
CA VAL A 226 -2.16 -17.78 21.65
C VAL A 226 -2.09 -17.46 23.14
N LYS A 227 -1.15 -18.08 23.89
CA LYS A 227 -0.94 -17.79 25.30
C LYS A 227 -0.46 -16.35 25.52
N HIS A 228 0.33 -15.79 24.60
CA HIS A 228 0.72 -14.38 24.65
C HIS A 228 -0.49 -13.46 24.50
N LEU A 229 -1.39 -13.76 23.55
CA LEU A 229 -2.64 -13.02 23.40
C LEU A 229 -3.49 -13.10 24.67
N LEU A 230 -3.60 -14.30 25.28
CA LEU A 230 -4.31 -14.48 26.54
C LEU A 230 -3.71 -13.65 27.67
N ALA A 231 -2.36 -13.57 27.75
CA ALA A 231 -1.69 -12.72 28.72
C ALA A 231 -2.04 -11.24 28.53
N LYS A 232 -1.99 -10.74 27.28
CA LYS A 232 -2.38 -9.37 26.93
C LYS A 232 -3.85 -9.09 27.25
N ALA A 233 -4.75 -10.02 26.93
CA ALA A 233 -6.18 -9.89 27.20
C ALA A 233 -6.48 -9.84 28.69
N ASN A 234 -5.83 -10.68 29.50
CA ASN A 234 -5.94 -10.64 30.97
C ASN A 234 -5.41 -9.31 31.54
N ALA A 235 -4.26 -8.83 31.04
CA ALA A 235 -3.69 -7.54 31.46
C ALA A 235 -4.67 -6.39 31.18
N LYS A 236 -5.24 -6.34 29.99
CA LYS A 236 -6.23 -5.33 29.57
C LYS A 236 -7.53 -5.41 30.40
N ALA A 237 -7.89 -6.61 30.86
CA ALA A 237 -9.04 -6.84 31.74
C ALA A 237 -8.74 -6.59 33.23
N GLY A 238 -7.53 -6.11 33.57
CA GLY A 238 -7.11 -5.87 34.96
C GLY A 238 -6.80 -7.13 35.79
N LYS A 239 -6.75 -8.31 35.16
CA LYS A 239 -6.50 -9.60 35.81
C LYS A 239 -5.00 -9.90 35.87
N LYS A 240 -4.29 -9.13 36.67
CA LYS A 240 -2.83 -9.14 36.76
C LYS A 240 -2.24 -10.54 37.02
N ALA A 241 -2.78 -11.29 37.98
CA ALA A 241 -2.27 -12.62 38.31
C ALA A 241 -2.41 -13.60 37.14
N ASP A 242 -3.57 -13.60 36.47
CA ASP A 242 -3.82 -14.42 35.28
C ASP A 242 -2.93 -14.01 34.09
N ALA A 243 -2.69 -12.70 33.94
CA ALA A 243 -1.79 -12.18 32.91
C ALA A 243 -0.36 -12.67 33.10
N ILE A 244 0.16 -12.62 34.33
CA ILE A 244 1.48 -13.13 34.68
C ILE A 244 1.58 -14.64 34.42
N ALA A 245 0.57 -15.41 34.82
CA ALA A 245 0.54 -16.86 34.59
C ALA A 245 0.57 -17.21 33.12
N ALA A 246 -0.28 -16.55 32.33
CA ALA A 246 -0.36 -16.76 30.87
C ALA A 246 0.96 -16.34 30.16
N ALA A 247 1.56 -15.23 30.56
CA ALA A 247 2.83 -14.76 29.99
C ALA A 247 3.97 -15.78 30.26
N LYS A 248 4.07 -16.28 31.48
CA LYS A 248 5.07 -17.33 31.86
C LYS A 248 4.84 -18.61 31.04
N ALA A 249 3.60 -19.06 30.91
CA ALA A 249 3.25 -20.24 30.12
C ALA A 249 3.55 -20.05 28.62
N SER A 250 3.37 -18.83 28.10
CA SER A 250 3.80 -18.48 26.75
C SER A 250 5.31 -18.54 26.60
N MET A 251 6.07 -18.00 27.55
CA MET A 251 7.55 -18.03 27.52
C MET A 251 8.09 -19.46 27.52
N GLU A 252 7.54 -20.33 28.35
CA GLU A 252 7.95 -21.73 28.39
C GLU A 252 7.68 -22.46 27.07
N ALA A 253 6.47 -22.29 26.50
CA ALA A 253 6.11 -22.86 25.21
C ALA A 253 6.99 -22.30 24.09
N ALA A 254 7.30 -21.00 24.12
CA ALA A 254 8.17 -20.36 23.15
C ALA A 254 9.62 -20.87 23.24
N LYS A 255 10.16 -21.04 24.45
CA LYS A 255 11.50 -21.63 24.68
C LYS A 255 11.56 -23.06 24.13
N LYS A 256 10.55 -23.88 24.43
CA LYS A 256 10.46 -25.26 23.92
C LYS A 256 10.42 -25.30 22.37
N ALA A 257 9.77 -24.31 21.75
CA ALA A 257 9.70 -24.17 20.31
C ALA A 257 10.91 -23.45 19.68
N GLY A 258 11.89 -22.99 20.48
CA GLY A 258 13.06 -22.24 20.00
C GLY A 258 12.75 -20.79 19.58
N ASN A 259 11.55 -20.27 19.90
CA ASN A 259 11.16 -18.90 19.51
C ASN A 259 11.51 -17.90 20.61
N MET A 260 12.70 -17.32 20.51
CA MET A 260 13.20 -16.34 21.48
C MET A 260 12.52 -14.97 21.38
N ASP A 261 11.86 -14.66 20.29
CA ASP A 261 11.14 -13.38 20.14
C ASP A 261 9.94 -13.32 21.08
N TYR A 262 9.16 -14.39 21.15
CA TYR A 262 8.04 -14.47 22.10
C TYR A 262 8.49 -14.57 23.56
N VAL A 263 9.68 -15.08 23.82
CA VAL A 263 10.27 -14.97 25.17
C VAL A 263 10.46 -13.51 25.54
N ARG A 264 11.12 -12.71 24.68
CA ARG A 264 11.35 -11.27 24.91
C ARG A 264 10.04 -10.47 24.98
N LEU A 265 9.07 -10.78 24.11
CA LEU A 265 7.76 -10.12 24.15
C LEU A 265 7.06 -10.30 25.49
N ASN A 266 7.08 -11.51 26.05
CA ASN A 266 6.46 -11.78 27.34
C ASN A 266 7.29 -11.21 28.52
N GLU A 267 8.62 -11.22 28.45
CA GLU A 267 9.47 -10.54 29.45
C GLU A 267 9.15 -9.04 29.52
N ASN A 268 8.96 -8.41 28.35
CA ASN A 268 8.57 -7.00 28.29
C ASN A 268 7.15 -6.77 28.83
N LEU A 269 6.19 -7.63 28.50
CA LEU A 269 4.85 -7.57 29.06
C LEU A 269 4.88 -7.69 30.60
N LEU A 270 5.65 -8.63 31.15
CA LEU A 270 5.78 -8.83 32.61
C LEU A 270 6.33 -7.61 33.34
N LYS A 271 7.19 -6.79 32.71
CA LYS A 271 7.70 -5.55 33.29
C LYS A 271 6.62 -4.45 33.41
N THR A 272 5.56 -4.53 32.63
CA THR A 272 4.45 -3.55 32.62
C THR A 272 3.29 -3.94 33.53
N LEU A 273 3.30 -5.15 34.07
CA LEU A 273 2.30 -5.69 35.00
C LEU A 273 2.70 -5.44 36.45
#